data_8d52f7c2b1fc4e12cbb56997cf3de1df
#
_entry.id   8d52f7c2b1fc4e12cbb56997cf3de1df
#
_cell.length_a   1.000
_cell.length_b   1.000
_cell.length_c   1.000
_cell.angle_alpha   90.00
_cell.angle_beta   90.00
_cell.angle_gamma   90.00
#
_symmetry.space_group_name_H-M   'P 1'
#
loop_
_entity.id
_entity.type
_entity.pdbx_description
1 polymer ?
#
loop_
_entity_poly.entity_id
_entity_poly.type
_entity_poly.pdbx_seq_one_letter_code
_entity_poly.pdbx_strand_id
1 'polypeptide(L)'
;MPDGLEAAHDYVARALTDQAAGRALPFALVTTADGRVVGSTRFLELDYWRGPVVWPPVTGVPYGDPLTAVPDAAEIGNTWIAGCARGTGINAEAKLLMFHHAFDTWGVRRVALRADARNVRSRAAIERLGATCEGVRRAHSRGLDGVVRDTAFYSVLHEEWPAVRSLIELRLAAAVRPPVPLPRARHDRRDQDDAAGRLLLT
;
A
#
# COMPACT_ATOMS: atom_id res chain seq x y z
N MET A 1 -8.06 9.90 -8.52
CA MET A 1 -7.43 9.27 -9.71
C MET A 1 -7.55 10.23 -10.85
N PRO A 2 -6.54 10.32 -11.74
CA PRO A 2 -6.71 11.08 -12.97
C PRO A 2 -7.86 10.46 -13.80
N ASP A 3 -8.72 11.32 -14.31
CA ASP A 3 -9.82 10.94 -15.17
C ASP A 3 -9.50 11.37 -16.60
N GLY A 4 -9.23 10.39 -17.46
CA GLY A 4 -8.78 10.61 -18.81
C GLY A 4 -7.27 10.80 -18.99
N LEU A 5 -6.86 10.84 -20.26
CA LEU A 5 -5.44 10.86 -20.67
C LEU A 5 -4.74 12.16 -20.27
N GLU A 6 -5.39 13.30 -20.44
CA GLU A 6 -4.84 14.62 -20.08
C GLU A 6 -4.56 14.71 -18.58
N ALA A 7 -5.54 14.33 -17.74
CA ALA A 7 -5.37 14.30 -16.29
C ALA A 7 -4.28 13.30 -15.84
N ALA A 8 -4.09 12.21 -16.60
CA ALA A 8 -2.99 11.27 -16.34
C ALA A 8 -1.63 11.89 -16.68
N HIS A 9 -1.51 12.60 -17.79
CA HIS A 9 -0.28 13.34 -18.16
C HIS A 9 0.06 14.40 -17.12
N ASP A 10 -0.91 15.19 -16.67
CA ASP A 10 -0.72 16.20 -15.63
C ASP A 10 -0.30 15.58 -14.30
N TYR A 11 -0.87 14.43 -13.95
CA TYR A 11 -0.49 13.70 -12.73
C TYR A 11 0.98 13.26 -12.78
N VAL A 12 1.41 12.69 -13.91
CA VAL A 12 2.80 12.27 -14.12
C VAL A 12 3.74 13.47 -14.15
N ALA A 13 3.41 14.53 -14.89
CA ALA A 13 4.22 15.74 -14.98
C ALA A 13 4.47 16.38 -13.61
N ARG A 14 3.42 16.48 -12.77
CA ARG A 14 3.57 16.96 -11.39
C ARG A 14 4.44 16.05 -10.56
N ALA A 15 4.31 14.73 -10.70
CA ALA A 15 5.12 13.77 -9.96
C ALA A 15 6.62 13.90 -10.32
N LEU A 16 6.93 14.09 -11.61
CA LEU A 16 8.30 14.29 -12.09
C LEU A 16 8.87 15.66 -11.68
N THR A 17 8.02 16.69 -11.61
CA THR A 17 8.42 18.01 -11.07
C THR A 17 8.79 17.91 -9.59
N ASP A 18 8.02 17.15 -8.80
CA ASP A 18 8.33 16.92 -7.39
C ASP A 18 9.62 16.11 -7.22
N GLN A 19 9.86 15.13 -8.11
CA GLN A 19 11.11 14.36 -8.14
C GLN A 19 12.31 15.25 -8.47
N ALA A 20 12.22 16.06 -9.52
CA ALA A 20 13.30 16.97 -9.94
C ALA A 20 13.65 17.99 -8.85
N ALA A 21 12.68 18.34 -8.01
CA ALA A 21 12.86 19.25 -6.87
C ALA A 21 13.27 18.52 -5.57
N GLY A 22 13.55 17.22 -5.61
CA GLY A 22 13.92 16.42 -4.43
C GLY A 22 12.81 16.23 -3.38
N ARG A 23 11.56 16.58 -3.71
CA ARG A 23 10.44 16.51 -2.76
C ARG A 23 9.78 15.14 -2.69
N ALA A 24 9.93 14.33 -3.74
CA ALA A 24 9.31 13.00 -3.80
C ALA A 24 10.10 12.07 -4.72
N LEU A 25 9.92 10.76 -4.52
CA LEU A 25 10.41 9.73 -5.43
C LEU A 25 9.21 8.87 -5.88
N PRO A 26 8.64 9.15 -7.08
CA PRO A 26 7.45 8.46 -7.59
C PRO A 26 7.79 7.13 -8.27
N PHE A 27 6.85 6.18 -8.18
CA PHE A 27 6.91 4.86 -8.82
C PHE A 27 5.60 4.52 -9.52
N ALA A 28 5.69 3.88 -10.67
CA ALA A 28 4.59 3.17 -11.28
C ALA A 28 4.53 1.73 -10.73
N LEU A 29 3.33 1.23 -10.49
CA LEU A 29 3.11 -0.18 -10.17
C LEU A 29 2.80 -0.92 -11.46
N VAL A 30 3.67 -1.85 -11.83
CA VAL A 30 3.59 -2.59 -13.09
C VAL A 30 3.41 -4.07 -12.78
N THR A 31 2.43 -4.70 -13.41
CA THR A 31 2.25 -6.16 -13.30
C THR A 31 3.37 -6.90 -14.05
N THR A 32 3.93 -7.92 -13.43
CA THR A 32 4.98 -8.75 -14.07
C THR A 32 4.42 -9.65 -15.16
N ALA A 33 3.13 -9.98 -15.11
CA ALA A 33 2.49 -10.90 -16.04
C ALA A 33 2.32 -10.33 -17.46
N ASP A 34 1.97 -9.04 -17.57
CA ASP A 34 1.61 -8.42 -18.85
C ASP A 34 2.21 -7.01 -19.04
N GLY A 35 3.05 -6.55 -18.11
CA GLY A 35 3.72 -5.24 -18.18
C GLY A 35 2.79 -4.03 -18.04
N ARG A 36 1.54 -4.22 -17.59
CA ARG A 36 0.57 -3.11 -17.49
C ARG A 36 0.79 -2.29 -16.25
N VAL A 37 0.70 -0.96 -16.40
CA VAL A 37 0.66 -0.04 -15.27
C VAL A 37 -0.71 -0.12 -14.58
N VAL A 38 -0.74 -0.50 -13.32
CA VAL A 38 -1.96 -0.71 -12.53
C VAL A 38 -2.03 0.18 -11.30
N GLY A 39 -1.09 1.07 -11.11
CA GLY A 39 -1.10 1.98 -9.99
C GLY A 39 0.11 2.89 -9.93
N SER A 40 0.15 3.71 -8.89
CA SER A 40 1.28 4.55 -8.55
C SER A 40 1.38 4.70 -7.03
N THR A 41 2.59 4.93 -6.57
CA THR A 41 2.92 5.25 -5.19
C THR A 41 4.19 6.09 -5.18
N ARG A 42 4.53 6.71 -4.05
CA ARG A 42 5.78 7.49 -3.97
C ARG A 42 6.30 7.58 -2.54
N PHE A 43 7.61 7.80 -2.42
CA PHE A 43 8.15 8.40 -1.22
C PHE A 43 7.94 9.91 -1.29
N LEU A 44 7.62 10.51 -0.15
CA LEU A 44 7.44 11.96 0.05
C LEU A 44 7.79 12.31 1.50
N GLU A 45 7.73 13.59 1.85
CA GLU A 45 8.10 14.05 3.20
C GLU A 45 9.46 13.45 3.62
N LEU A 46 10.47 13.63 2.74
CA LEU A 46 11.83 13.15 2.99
C LEU A 46 12.46 14.06 4.04
N ASP A 47 12.74 13.52 5.24
CA ASP A 47 13.34 14.25 6.33
C ASP A 47 14.82 13.88 6.50
N TYR A 48 15.65 14.91 6.73
CA TYR A 48 17.09 14.78 6.90
C TYR A 48 17.46 15.37 8.26
N TRP A 49 17.87 14.53 9.19
CA TRP A 49 18.18 14.92 10.56
C TRP A 49 19.68 15.04 10.85
N ARG A 50 20.50 14.61 9.87
CA ARG A 50 21.96 14.69 9.96
C ARG A 50 22.40 16.11 9.63
N GLY A 51 23.46 16.56 10.30
CA GLY A 51 24.07 17.86 10.11
C GLY A 51 23.94 18.77 11.32
N PRO A 52 24.39 20.02 11.23
CA PRO A 52 24.31 20.95 12.33
C PRO A 52 22.86 21.28 12.67
N VAL A 53 22.55 21.28 13.95
CA VAL A 53 21.24 21.72 14.45
C VAL A 53 21.16 23.23 14.28
N VAL A 54 20.19 23.70 13.49
CA VAL A 54 19.87 25.11 13.30
C VAL A 54 18.48 25.42 13.84
N TRP A 55 18.26 26.62 14.33
CA TRP A 55 16.98 27.04 14.84
C TRP A 55 16.42 28.21 14.04
N PRO A 56 15.16 28.19 13.58
CA PRO A 56 14.20 27.06 13.66
C PRO A 56 14.67 25.87 12.81
N PRO A 57 14.29 24.63 13.19
CA PRO A 57 14.69 23.45 12.42
C PRO A 57 14.08 23.51 11.02
N VAL A 58 14.89 23.15 10.02
CA VAL A 58 14.45 23.05 8.61
C VAL A 58 14.34 21.57 8.28
N THR A 59 13.15 21.14 7.87
CA THR A 59 12.86 19.76 7.44
C THR A 59 12.87 19.66 5.92
N GLY A 60 13.09 18.45 5.39
CA GLY A 60 13.06 18.20 3.95
C GLY A 60 14.24 18.78 3.16
N VAL A 61 15.28 19.27 3.85
CA VAL A 61 16.49 19.80 3.21
C VAL A 61 17.64 18.84 3.45
N PRO A 62 18.21 18.25 2.40
CA PRO A 62 19.34 17.34 2.55
C PRO A 62 20.57 18.07 3.07
N TYR A 63 21.30 17.41 3.98
CA TYR A 63 22.61 17.86 4.39
C TYR A 63 23.67 17.26 3.47
N GLY A 64 24.38 18.11 2.74
CA GLY A 64 25.37 17.71 1.74
C GLY A 64 24.82 17.76 0.32
N ASP A 65 25.35 16.92 -0.57
CA ASP A 65 24.90 16.84 -1.95
C ASP A 65 23.49 16.25 -2.06
N PRO A 66 22.51 17.01 -2.59
CA PRO A 66 21.13 16.52 -2.75
C PRO A 66 20.98 15.27 -3.60
N LEU A 67 21.93 14.98 -4.49
CA LEU A 67 21.88 13.81 -5.36
C LEU A 67 22.29 12.53 -4.65
N THR A 68 23.06 12.64 -3.56
CA THR A 68 23.59 11.51 -2.80
C THR A 68 23.06 11.45 -1.36
N ALA A 69 22.31 12.48 -0.94
CA ALA A 69 21.75 12.54 0.39
C ALA A 69 20.71 11.43 0.60
N VAL A 70 20.86 10.70 1.71
CA VAL A 70 19.93 9.65 2.12
C VAL A 70 19.07 10.19 3.25
N PRO A 71 17.73 10.11 3.17
CA PRO A 71 16.86 10.61 4.23
C PRO A 71 16.97 9.78 5.50
N ASP A 72 16.70 10.39 6.65
CA ASP A 72 16.59 9.71 7.95
C ASP A 72 15.15 9.23 8.21
N ALA A 73 14.15 9.87 7.59
CA ALA A 73 12.75 9.44 7.59
C ALA A 73 12.08 9.75 6.27
N ALA A 74 11.03 9.00 5.95
CA ALA A 74 10.23 9.19 4.74
C ALA A 74 8.75 8.83 4.99
N GLU A 75 7.86 9.35 4.16
CA GLU A 75 6.48 8.87 4.08
C GLU A 75 6.27 8.07 2.79
N ILE A 76 5.51 7.00 2.85
CA ILE A 76 4.97 6.33 1.66
C ILE A 76 3.52 6.75 1.48
N GLY A 77 3.25 7.50 0.42
CA GLY A 77 1.91 8.06 0.19
C GLY A 77 1.51 8.16 -1.28
N ASN A 78 0.44 8.92 -1.53
CA ASN A 78 -0.16 9.12 -2.85
C ASN A 78 -0.39 7.81 -3.63
N THR A 79 -0.71 6.73 -2.90
CA THR A 79 -0.92 5.40 -3.48
C THR A 79 -2.32 5.29 -4.06
N TRP A 80 -2.39 4.92 -5.33
CA TRP A 80 -3.63 4.48 -5.95
C TRP A 80 -3.42 3.20 -6.74
N ILE A 81 -4.45 2.38 -6.84
CA ILE A 81 -4.43 1.10 -7.53
C ILE A 81 -5.69 0.97 -8.36
N ALA A 82 -5.54 0.59 -9.62
CA ALA A 82 -6.63 0.33 -10.54
C ALA A 82 -7.60 -0.73 -9.99
N GLY A 83 -8.88 -0.61 -10.31
CA GLY A 83 -9.92 -1.50 -9.81
C GLY A 83 -9.62 -2.99 -10.07
N CYS A 84 -9.10 -3.31 -11.25
CA CYS A 84 -8.74 -4.67 -11.66
C CYS A 84 -7.59 -5.29 -10.85
N ALA A 85 -6.74 -4.48 -10.24
CA ALA A 85 -5.60 -4.95 -9.44
C ALA A 85 -5.84 -4.90 -7.92
N ARG A 86 -7.05 -4.50 -7.50
CA ARG A 86 -7.41 -4.50 -6.08
C ARG A 86 -7.64 -5.92 -5.58
N GLY A 87 -7.14 -6.22 -4.38
CA GLY A 87 -7.28 -7.55 -3.77
C GLY A 87 -6.30 -8.60 -4.31
N THR A 88 -5.42 -8.26 -5.24
CA THR A 88 -4.44 -9.19 -5.84
C THR A 88 -3.12 -9.30 -5.08
N GLY A 89 -2.95 -8.59 -3.97
CA GLY A 89 -1.67 -8.54 -3.23
C GLY A 89 -0.71 -7.45 -3.69
N ILE A 90 -0.91 -6.83 -4.86
CA ILE A 90 0.02 -5.86 -5.46
C ILE A 90 0.35 -4.67 -4.55
N ASN A 91 -0.62 -4.23 -3.71
CA ASN A 91 -0.34 -3.16 -2.75
C ASN A 91 0.63 -3.61 -1.65
N ALA A 92 0.46 -4.83 -1.14
CA ALA A 92 1.32 -5.36 -0.10
C ALA A 92 2.73 -5.61 -0.64
N GLU A 93 2.84 -6.15 -1.86
CA GLU A 93 4.12 -6.36 -2.54
C GLU A 93 4.83 -5.03 -2.81
N ALA A 94 4.13 -4.03 -3.35
CA ALA A 94 4.69 -2.70 -3.56
C ALA A 94 5.20 -2.07 -2.25
N LYS A 95 4.45 -2.22 -1.15
CA LYS A 95 4.88 -1.71 0.16
C LYS A 95 6.07 -2.49 0.72
N LEU A 96 6.12 -3.81 0.52
CA LEU A 96 7.27 -4.62 0.88
C LEU A 96 8.54 -4.12 0.19
N LEU A 97 8.49 -3.89 -1.12
CA LEU A 97 9.62 -3.39 -1.91
C LEU A 97 10.05 -1.98 -1.46
N MET A 98 9.09 -1.10 -1.19
CA MET A 98 9.38 0.24 -0.70
C MET A 98 9.97 0.24 0.71
N PHE A 99 9.43 -0.54 1.63
CA PHE A 99 9.99 -0.69 2.97
C PHE A 99 11.41 -1.27 2.93
N HIS A 100 11.64 -2.30 2.08
CA HIS A 100 12.96 -2.85 1.86
C HIS A 100 13.94 -1.76 1.38
N HIS A 101 13.55 -0.96 0.39
CA HIS A 101 14.39 0.15 -0.07
C HIS A 101 14.64 1.19 1.04
N ALA A 102 13.62 1.57 1.79
CA ALA A 102 13.75 2.56 2.84
C ALA A 102 14.63 2.05 4.00
N PHE A 103 14.38 0.85 4.52
CA PHE A 103 15.08 0.35 5.69
C PHE A 103 16.42 -0.30 5.38
N ASP A 104 16.49 -1.12 4.32
CA ASP A 104 17.70 -1.91 4.04
C ASP A 104 18.68 -1.17 3.12
N THR A 105 18.21 -0.25 2.26
CA THR A 105 19.08 0.54 1.37
C THR A 105 19.39 1.92 1.94
N TRP A 106 18.37 2.67 2.33
CA TRP A 106 18.56 4.01 2.90
C TRP A 106 18.90 3.98 4.39
N GLY A 107 18.51 2.94 5.12
CA GLY A 107 18.70 2.85 6.57
C GLY A 107 17.88 3.89 7.33
N VAL A 108 16.68 4.24 6.82
CA VAL A 108 15.81 5.20 7.49
C VAL A 108 15.41 4.71 8.88
N ARG A 109 15.22 5.64 9.80
CA ARG A 109 14.76 5.32 11.16
C ARG A 109 13.27 5.08 11.22
N ARG A 110 12.52 5.65 10.25
CA ARG A 110 11.07 5.66 10.27
C ARG A 110 10.50 5.77 8.86
N VAL A 111 9.45 5.00 8.59
CA VAL A 111 8.57 5.20 7.43
C VAL A 111 7.17 5.51 7.93
N ALA A 112 6.66 6.68 7.55
CA ALA A 112 5.30 7.10 7.86
C ALA A 112 4.32 6.65 6.76
N LEU A 113 3.07 6.45 7.16
CA LEU A 113 1.91 6.30 6.25
C LEU A 113 0.75 7.09 6.83
N ARG A 114 -0.11 7.61 5.97
CA ARG A 114 -1.31 8.31 6.43
C ARG A 114 -2.51 8.05 5.54
N ALA A 115 -3.69 8.21 6.12
CA ALA A 115 -4.95 8.07 5.42
C ALA A 115 -5.97 9.09 5.96
N ASP A 116 -6.94 9.46 5.13
CA ASP A 116 -8.15 10.12 5.61
C ASP A 116 -8.79 9.24 6.70
N ALA A 117 -9.10 9.81 7.86
CA ALA A 117 -9.67 9.06 8.98
C ALA A 117 -10.99 8.36 8.61
N ARG A 118 -11.74 8.91 7.65
CA ARG A 118 -12.98 8.33 7.08
C ARG A 118 -12.71 7.14 6.15
N ASN A 119 -11.49 7.02 5.62
CA ASN A 119 -11.14 5.96 4.66
C ASN A 119 -10.75 4.66 5.39
N VAL A 120 -11.78 3.98 5.92
CA VAL A 120 -11.64 2.71 6.66
C VAL A 120 -10.84 1.66 5.86
N ARG A 121 -11.03 1.61 4.54
CA ARG A 121 -10.31 0.66 3.68
C ARG A 121 -8.81 0.94 3.62
N SER A 122 -8.41 2.19 3.48
CA SER A 122 -7.01 2.58 3.47
C SER A 122 -6.36 2.32 4.83
N ARG A 123 -7.04 2.71 5.91
CA ARG A 123 -6.58 2.45 7.28
C ARG A 123 -6.36 0.97 7.54
N ALA A 124 -7.36 0.14 7.25
CA ALA A 124 -7.24 -1.30 7.39
C ALA A 124 -6.14 -1.92 6.50
N ALA A 125 -5.87 -1.34 5.32
CA ALA A 125 -4.77 -1.78 4.47
C ALA A 125 -3.40 -1.46 5.11
N ILE A 126 -3.25 -0.27 5.72
CA ILE A 126 -2.04 0.14 6.43
C ILE A 126 -1.82 -0.73 7.67
N GLU A 127 -2.86 -0.92 8.48
CA GLU A 127 -2.81 -1.76 9.69
C GLU A 127 -2.43 -3.21 9.35
N ARG A 128 -2.93 -3.75 8.24
CA ARG A 128 -2.54 -5.08 7.76
C ARG A 128 -1.07 -5.19 7.35
N LEU A 129 -0.38 -4.12 7.03
CA LEU A 129 1.07 -4.14 6.82
C LEU A 129 1.85 -4.29 8.13
N GLY A 130 1.21 -4.11 9.28
CA GLY A 130 1.86 -4.12 10.58
C GLY A 130 2.30 -2.74 11.07
N ALA A 131 1.86 -1.66 10.40
CA ALA A 131 2.17 -0.31 10.84
C ALA A 131 1.40 0.05 12.11
N THR A 132 2.06 0.72 13.04
CA THR A 132 1.51 1.18 14.31
C THR A 132 0.72 2.47 14.11
N CYS A 133 -0.50 2.55 14.65
CA CYS A 133 -1.30 3.77 14.64
C CYS A 133 -0.78 4.76 15.69
N GLU A 134 -0.44 5.98 15.27
CA GLU A 134 0.07 7.02 16.16
C GLU A 134 -1.02 8.00 16.60
N GLY A 135 -2.19 7.93 15.96
CA GLY A 135 -3.33 8.76 16.31
C GLY A 135 -3.96 9.46 15.11
N VAL A 136 -4.89 10.36 15.43
CA VAL A 136 -5.64 11.12 14.43
C VAL A 136 -5.42 12.61 14.66
N ARG A 137 -4.90 13.30 13.66
CA ARG A 137 -4.81 14.75 13.65
C ARG A 137 -6.10 15.33 13.09
N ARG A 138 -6.82 16.09 13.91
CA ARG A 138 -8.08 16.72 13.53
C ARG A 138 -7.86 17.92 12.61
N ALA A 139 -8.77 18.15 11.66
CA ALA A 139 -8.74 19.27 10.70
C ALA A 139 -7.37 19.46 10.04
N HIS A 140 -6.71 18.34 9.69
CA HIS A 140 -5.29 18.33 9.29
C HIS A 140 -5.08 18.86 7.88
N SER A 141 -5.96 18.53 6.94
CA SER A 141 -5.80 18.92 5.55
C SER A 141 -7.13 18.91 4.80
N ARG A 142 -7.12 19.40 3.56
CA ARG A 142 -8.27 19.32 2.67
C ARG A 142 -8.26 18.00 1.91
N GLY A 143 -9.39 17.29 1.91
CA GLY A 143 -9.60 16.08 1.13
C GLY A 143 -9.77 16.38 -0.37
N LEU A 144 -9.71 15.34 -1.21
CA LEU A 144 -9.99 15.46 -2.65
C LEU A 144 -11.44 15.88 -2.94
N ASP A 145 -12.35 15.65 -1.99
CA ASP A 145 -13.74 16.11 -1.99
C ASP A 145 -13.91 17.59 -1.61
N GLY A 146 -12.79 18.28 -1.35
CA GLY A 146 -12.78 19.67 -0.93
C GLY A 146 -13.12 19.91 0.54
N VAL A 147 -13.46 18.87 1.30
CA VAL A 147 -13.83 18.98 2.72
C VAL A 147 -12.58 18.92 3.60
N VAL A 148 -12.56 19.69 4.69
CA VAL A 148 -11.51 19.55 5.71
C VAL A 148 -11.62 18.18 6.35
N ARG A 149 -10.51 17.45 6.42
CA ARG A 149 -10.47 16.08 6.90
C ARG A 149 -9.56 15.91 8.10
N ASP A 150 -9.90 14.95 8.93
CA ASP A 150 -8.99 14.38 9.90
C ASP A 150 -8.10 13.35 9.21
N THR A 151 -6.85 13.22 9.67
CA THR A 151 -5.88 12.29 9.10
C THR A 151 -5.37 11.34 10.17
N ALA A 152 -5.52 10.04 9.91
CA ALA A 152 -4.91 9.00 10.72
C ALA A 152 -3.45 8.81 10.29
N PHE A 153 -2.53 8.82 11.26
CA PHE A 153 -1.09 8.65 11.09
C PHE A 153 -0.67 7.30 11.58
N TYR A 154 0.25 6.69 10.85
CA TYR A 154 0.83 5.39 11.13
C TYR A 154 2.32 5.43 10.85
N SER A 155 3.07 4.54 11.47
CA SER A 155 4.49 4.37 11.18
C SER A 155 4.94 2.92 11.29
N VAL A 156 6.09 2.66 10.67
CA VAL A 156 6.97 1.53 10.94
C VAL A 156 8.32 2.10 11.29
N LEU A 157 8.90 1.66 12.40
CA LEU A 157 10.24 2.03 12.83
C LEU A 157 11.27 1.00 12.34
N HIS A 158 12.54 1.42 12.29
CA HIS A 158 13.63 0.56 11.83
C HIS A 158 13.71 -0.76 12.60
N GLU A 159 13.57 -0.70 13.92
CA GLU A 159 13.60 -1.87 14.80
C GLU A 159 12.37 -2.81 14.63
N GLU A 160 11.25 -2.29 14.11
CA GLU A 160 10.04 -3.08 13.85
C GLU A 160 10.10 -3.77 12.48
N TRP A 161 10.97 -3.29 11.57
CA TRP A 161 11.03 -3.75 10.19
C TRP A 161 11.18 -5.27 10.01
N PRO A 162 12.06 -5.98 10.73
CA PRO A 162 12.18 -7.43 10.56
C PRO A 162 10.88 -8.19 10.81
N ALA A 163 10.09 -7.77 11.80
CA ALA A 163 8.80 -8.37 12.13
C ALA A 163 7.73 -8.00 11.08
N VAL A 164 7.67 -6.75 10.67
CA VAL A 164 6.76 -6.23 9.63
C VAL A 164 7.04 -6.91 8.29
N ARG A 165 8.30 -7.06 7.90
CA ARG A 165 8.72 -7.78 6.71
C ARG A 165 8.18 -9.21 6.70
N SER A 166 8.46 -9.97 7.75
CA SER A 166 8.00 -11.36 7.89
C SER A 166 6.47 -11.46 7.80
N LEU A 167 5.74 -10.54 8.42
CA LEU A 167 4.28 -10.49 8.36
C LEU A 167 3.76 -10.28 6.93
N ILE A 168 4.37 -9.36 6.16
CA ILE A 168 3.95 -9.08 4.79
C ILE A 168 4.29 -10.27 3.89
N GLU A 169 5.49 -10.84 4.00
CA GLU A 169 5.93 -12.00 3.22
C GLU A 169 5.01 -13.22 3.45
N LEU A 170 4.65 -13.52 4.69
CA LEU A 170 3.70 -14.59 5.03
C LEU A 170 2.33 -14.37 4.39
N ARG A 171 1.84 -13.14 4.39
CA ARG A 171 0.55 -12.80 3.77
C ARG A 171 0.57 -12.93 2.26
N LEU A 172 1.66 -12.50 1.62
CA LEU A 172 1.84 -12.66 0.17
C LEU A 172 1.91 -14.15 -0.21
N ALA A 173 2.66 -14.95 0.54
CA ALA A 173 2.73 -16.39 0.33
C ALA A 173 1.36 -17.08 0.50
N ALA A 174 0.55 -16.65 1.48
CA ALA A 174 -0.79 -17.17 1.68
C ALA A 174 -1.77 -16.79 0.55
N ALA A 175 -1.60 -15.60 -0.05
CA ALA A 175 -2.43 -15.15 -1.16
C ALA A 175 -2.15 -15.90 -2.49
N VAL A 176 -0.96 -16.45 -2.65
CA VAL A 176 -0.56 -17.26 -3.83
C VAL A 176 -1.04 -18.70 -3.73
N ARG A 177 -1.43 -19.20 -2.54
CA ARG A 177 -1.95 -20.57 -2.39
C ARG A 177 -3.31 -20.67 -3.12
N PRO A 178 -3.46 -21.66 -4.07
CA PRO A 178 -4.78 -21.95 -4.62
C PRO A 178 -5.72 -22.37 -3.47
N PRO A 179 -7.02 -22.03 -3.55
CA PRO A 179 -7.98 -22.45 -2.53
C PRO A 179 -7.92 -23.99 -2.39
N VAL A 180 -7.77 -24.45 -1.15
CA VAL A 180 -7.86 -25.89 -0.85
C VAL A 180 -9.21 -26.35 -1.37
N PRO A 181 -9.29 -27.36 -2.28
CA PRO A 181 -10.55 -27.86 -2.77
C PRO A 181 -11.38 -28.33 -1.59
N LEU A 182 -12.56 -27.78 -1.42
CA LEU A 182 -13.52 -28.30 -0.42
C LEU A 182 -13.72 -29.79 -0.70
N PRO A 183 -13.72 -30.67 0.31
CA PRO A 183 -14.02 -32.07 0.14
C PRO A 183 -15.38 -32.15 -0.58
N ARG A 184 -15.40 -32.80 -1.74
CA ARG A 184 -16.63 -33.05 -2.47
C ARG A 184 -17.59 -33.75 -1.51
N ALA A 185 -18.76 -33.18 -1.30
CA ALA A 185 -19.84 -33.81 -0.57
C ALA A 185 -20.00 -35.22 -1.16
N ARG A 186 -19.84 -36.26 -0.34
CA ARG A 186 -20.17 -37.62 -0.75
C ARG A 186 -21.67 -37.61 -1.06
N HIS A 187 -22.03 -37.69 -2.34
CA HIS A 187 -23.38 -38.07 -2.72
C HIS A 187 -23.59 -39.47 -2.16
N ASP A 188 -24.34 -39.52 -1.09
CA ASP A 188 -24.86 -40.78 -0.54
C ASP A 188 -25.84 -41.35 -1.58
N ARG A 189 -25.35 -42.35 -2.32
CA ARG A 189 -26.19 -43.12 -3.24
C ARG A 189 -27.01 -44.12 -2.42
N ARG A 190 -27.92 -43.62 -1.65
CA ARG A 190 -28.98 -44.40 -1.05
C ARG A 190 -30.26 -43.59 -1.22
N ASP A 191 -30.98 -43.82 -2.27
CA ASP A 191 -32.42 -43.59 -2.52
C ASP A 191 -32.70 -43.59 -4.05
N GLN A 192 -32.42 -44.73 -4.69
CA GLN A 192 -32.92 -45.05 -6.02
C GLN A 192 -33.22 -46.55 -6.19
N ASP A 193 -33.78 -47.15 -5.17
CA ASP A 193 -34.40 -48.51 -5.32
C ASP A 193 -35.66 -48.56 -4.46
N ASP A 194 -36.72 -47.83 -4.88
CA ASP A 194 -38.09 -48.17 -4.46
C ASP A 194 -39.10 -47.32 -5.27
N ALA A 195 -39.19 -47.59 -6.55
CA ALA A 195 -40.39 -47.17 -7.37
C ALA A 195 -40.52 -48.01 -8.65
N ALA A 196 -40.44 -49.33 -8.52
CA ALA A 196 -40.86 -50.24 -9.59
C ALA A 196 -41.82 -51.25 -9.02
N GLY A 197 -43.06 -50.87 -8.90
CA GLY A 197 -44.09 -51.76 -8.32
C GLY A 197 -45.51 -51.32 -8.65
N ARG A 198 -46.02 -51.76 -9.84
CA ARG A 198 -47.45 -52.02 -10.10
C ARG A 198 -48.39 -50.86 -10.39
N LEU A 199 -48.66 -50.70 -11.68
CA LEU A 199 -50.00 -50.36 -12.12
C LEU A 199 -50.50 -51.48 -13.08
N LEU A 200 -51.42 -52.30 -12.62
CA LEU A 200 -52.24 -53.19 -13.41
C LEU A 200 -53.71 -52.94 -13.07
N LEU A 201 -54.48 -52.53 -14.15
CA LEU A 201 -55.90 -52.83 -14.40
C LEU A 201 -56.94 -52.20 -13.41
N THR A 202 -57.83 -51.38 -13.87
CA THR A 202 -58.97 -51.55 -14.84
C THR A 202 -59.41 -50.18 -15.31
#